data_4721ce7acece50dd22d1484237756445
#
_entry.id   4721ce7acece50dd22d1484237756445
#
_cell.length_a   1.000
_cell.length_b   1.000
_cell.length_c   1.000
_cell.angle_alpha   90.00
_cell.angle_beta   90.00
_cell.angle_gamma   90.00
#
_symmetry.space_group_name_H-M   'P 1'
#
loop_
_entity.id
_entity.type
_entity.pdbx_description
1 polymer ?
#
loop_
_entity_poly.entity_id
_entity_poly.type
_entity_poly.pdbx_seq_one_letter_code
_entity_poly.pdbx_strand_id
1 'polypeptide(L)'
;MKTNLRKVVIKTAVALALAAPFAASAESNFTTGAGSPITATARLDFQIIIPKVLFLQVGTGTNMAANATINQIAFSVPAVNVGDASVIAATVGSGDLGNGTVTAKVVSNNGNVTFSSATLGALNNGAGDTISYAQIATAVAVNTSATALAHPALADGATTNITLIPAAGKTISRDAKWTYTYLNSAVVAPGTYGGVNTQNSRVTYTASML
;
A
#
# COMPACT_ATOMS: atom_id res chain seq x y z
N MET A 1 37.36 35.80 -0.34
CA MET A 1 37.59 34.81 0.73
C MET A 1 36.62 34.88 1.96
N LYS A 2 35.71 35.88 2.07
CA LYS A 2 34.79 36.03 3.21
C LYS A 2 33.47 35.29 3.14
N THR A 3 33.05 34.81 1.93
CA THR A 3 31.71 34.20 1.71
C THR A 3 31.65 32.71 2.08
N ASN A 4 32.77 32.01 2.09
CA ASN A 4 32.81 30.58 2.37
C ASN A 4 32.82 30.26 3.87
N LEU A 5 33.32 31.18 4.68
CA LEU A 5 33.37 31.00 6.13
C LEU A 5 31.98 31.03 6.77
N ARG A 6 31.05 31.91 6.27
CA ARG A 6 29.69 31.99 6.76
C ARG A 6 28.87 30.71 6.46
N LYS A 7 29.06 30.10 5.30
CA LYS A 7 28.36 28.83 4.92
C LYS A 7 28.84 27.63 5.75
N VAL A 8 30.12 27.62 6.13
CA VAL A 8 30.67 26.55 6.99
C VAL A 8 30.16 26.71 8.42
N VAL A 9 30.15 27.92 8.97
CA VAL A 9 29.68 28.18 10.34
C VAL A 9 28.18 27.84 10.51
N ILE A 10 27.33 28.15 9.51
CA ILE A 10 25.91 27.81 9.57
C ILE A 10 25.69 26.28 9.50
N LYS A 11 26.44 25.57 8.68
CA LYS A 11 26.33 24.10 8.60
C LYS A 11 26.80 23.41 9.89
N THR A 12 27.82 23.94 10.53
CA THR A 12 28.36 23.39 11.79
C THR A 12 27.41 23.69 12.96
N ALA A 13 26.77 24.87 13.00
CA ALA A 13 25.80 25.22 14.02
C ALA A 13 24.52 24.36 13.96
N VAL A 14 24.04 24.04 12.74
CA VAL A 14 22.88 23.15 12.55
C VAL A 14 23.21 21.71 12.94
N ALA A 15 24.43 21.22 12.65
CA ALA A 15 24.86 19.88 13.05
C ALA A 15 25.01 19.74 14.57
N LEU A 16 25.49 20.80 15.28
CA LEU A 16 25.56 20.80 16.75
C LEU A 16 24.18 20.86 17.42
N ALA A 17 23.20 21.53 16.82
CA ALA A 17 21.83 21.59 17.35
C ALA A 17 21.10 20.25 17.27
N LEU A 18 21.44 19.39 16.29
CA LEU A 18 20.90 18.04 16.14
C LEU A 18 21.62 16.99 17.01
N ALA A 19 22.81 17.30 17.52
CA ALA A 19 23.60 16.44 18.39
C ALA A 19 23.48 16.79 19.89
N ALA A 20 22.46 17.58 20.30
CA ALA A 20 22.20 17.80 21.70
C ALA A 20 21.85 16.45 22.34
N PRO A 21 22.71 15.88 23.20
CA PRO A 21 22.35 14.66 23.92
C PRO A 21 21.16 15.01 24.81
N PHE A 22 20.05 14.27 24.66
CA PHE A 22 19.01 14.27 25.66
C PHE A 22 19.65 13.73 26.94
N ALA A 23 20.07 14.65 27.83
CA ALA A 23 20.56 14.26 29.14
C ALA A 23 19.35 13.67 29.90
N ALA A 24 19.22 12.34 29.87
CA ALA A 24 18.36 11.66 30.82
C ALA A 24 18.96 11.85 32.19
N SER A 25 18.41 12.79 32.96
CA SER A 25 18.79 12.95 34.37
C SER A 25 17.95 11.96 35.18
N ALA A 26 18.61 11.01 35.82
CA ALA A 26 17.98 10.18 36.85
C ALA A 26 18.06 10.95 38.18
N GLU A 27 16.92 11.06 38.84
CA GLU A 27 16.87 11.65 40.22
C GLU A 27 17.21 10.53 41.20
N SER A 28 18.09 10.83 42.16
CA SER A 28 18.36 9.93 43.29
C SER A 28 18.04 10.68 44.60
N ASN A 29 17.41 10.00 45.53
CA ASN A 29 17.08 10.57 46.86
C ASN A 29 17.57 9.61 47.94
N PHE A 30 18.25 10.19 48.94
CA PHE A 30 18.72 9.48 50.12
C PHE A 30 18.11 10.12 51.37
N THR A 31 17.38 9.34 52.14
CA THR A 31 16.72 9.80 53.36
C THR A 31 17.23 9.00 54.56
N THR A 32 17.60 9.68 55.63
CA THR A 32 17.98 9.07 56.91
C THR A 32 17.13 9.66 58.05
N GLY A 33 16.78 8.86 59.01
CA GLY A 33 16.01 9.33 60.18
C GLY A 33 15.64 8.19 61.14
N ALA A 34 15.27 8.55 62.36
CA ALA A 34 14.79 7.60 63.37
C ALA A 34 13.26 7.42 63.34
N GLY A 35 12.54 8.16 62.48
CA GLY A 35 11.07 8.07 62.31
C GLY A 35 10.66 6.96 61.35
N SER A 36 9.44 6.45 61.51
CA SER A 36 8.85 5.43 60.63
C SER A 36 7.48 5.95 60.09
N PRO A 37 7.20 5.84 58.78
CA PRO A 37 8.05 5.31 57.71
C PRO A 37 9.10 6.33 57.22
N ILE A 38 10.24 5.83 56.72
CA ILE A 38 11.21 6.61 55.94
C ILE A 38 10.93 6.34 54.46
N THR A 39 10.80 7.39 53.65
CA THR A 39 10.47 7.27 52.24
C THR A 39 11.49 8.01 51.38
N ALA A 40 12.04 7.38 50.36
CA ALA A 40 12.83 8.00 49.31
C ALA A 40 12.13 7.78 47.96
N THR A 41 12.06 8.82 47.14
CA THR A 41 11.38 8.79 45.83
C THR A 41 12.33 9.31 44.76
N ALA A 42 12.46 8.57 43.65
CA ALA A 42 13.16 9.01 42.46
C ALA A 42 12.23 8.87 41.25
N ARG A 43 12.39 9.75 40.26
CA ARG A 43 11.58 9.85 39.08
C ARG A 43 12.42 9.60 37.83
N LEU A 44 11.80 9.00 36.79
CA LEU A 44 12.38 8.82 35.47
C LEU A 44 11.33 9.12 34.43
N ASP A 45 11.64 9.99 33.47
CA ASP A 45 10.77 10.36 32.37
C ASP A 45 11.12 9.55 31.11
N PHE A 46 10.08 9.13 30.37
CA PHE A 46 10.23 8.44 29.11
C PHE A 46 9.64 9.27 27.99
N GLN A 47 10.31 9.34 26.84
CA GLN A 47 9.83 9.92 25.62
C GLN A 47 9.89 8.90 24.50
N ILE A 48 8.79 8.75 23.72
CA ILE A 48 8.71 7.89 22.54
C ILE A 48 8.23 8.74 21.37
N ILE A 49 8.99 8.77 20.28
CA ILE A 49 8.64 9.48 19.05
C ILE A 49 8.27 8.42 17.99
N ILE A 50 7.04 8.49 17.49
CA ILE A 50 6.52 7.58 16.46
C ILE A 50 6.28 8.38 15.18
N PRO A 51 6.95 8.07 14.05
CA PRO A 51 6.71 8.75 12.79
C PRO A 51 5.36 8.36 12.18
N LYS A 52 4.83 9.20 11.28
CA LYS A 52 3.73 8.80 10.39
C LYS A 52 4.22 7.73 9.42
N VAL A 53 3.40 6.70 9.22
CA VAL A 53 3.70 5.58 8.30
C VAL A 53 2.51 5.33 7.40
N LEU A 54 2.77 5.20 6.10
CA LEU A 54 1.84 4.69 5.11
C LEU A 54 2.58 3.68 4.22
N PHE A 55 2.07 2.45 4.18
CA PHE A 55 2.58 1.36 3.37
C PHE A 55 1.46 0.82 2.49
N LEU A 56 1.75 0.62 1.20
CA LEU A 56 0.87 -0.02 0.23
C LEU A 56 1.66 -1.11 -0.50
N GLN A 57 1.06 -2.28 -0.58
CA GLN A 57 1.52 -3.41 -1.39
C GLN A 57 0.37 -3.91 -2.26
N VAL A 58 0.64 -4.17 -3.54
CA VAL A 58 -0.22 -4.92 -4.46
C VAL A 58 0.68 -5.85 -5.27
N GLY A 59 0.56 -7.15 -5.03
CA GLY A 59 1.43 -8.18 -5.59
C GLY A 59 2.71 -8.41 -4.79
N THR A 60 3.78 -8.79 -5.47
CA THR A 60 5.08 -9.16 -4.86
C THR A 60 5.63 -8.04 -4.00
N GLY A 61 6.00 -8.37 -2.77
CA GLY A 61 6.61 -7.42 -1.83
C GLY A 61 6.83 -8.03 -0.45
N THR A 62 7.56 -7.29 0.37
CA THR A 62 7.77 -7.59 1.79
C THR A 62 7.18 -6.47 2.64
N ASN A 63 6.66 -6.81 3.81
CA ASN A 63 6.04 -5.84 4.70
C ASN A 63 6.98 -4.69 5.05
N MET A 64 6.50 -3.44 4.90
CA MET A 64 7.21 -2.20 5.20
C MET A 64 8.51 -1.97 4.40
N ALA A 65 8.67 -2.66 3.27
CA ALA A 65 9.81 -2.47 2.38
C ALA A 65 9.35 -2.02 0.98
N ALA A 66 10.14 -1.16 0.33
CA ALA A 66 9.89 -0.79 -1.06
C ALA A 66 10.24 -1.95 -2.00
N ASN A 67 9.41 -2.15 -3.02
CA ASN A 67 9.62 -3.15 -4.07
C ASN A 67 9.14 -2.56 -5.41
N ALA A 68 9.92 -2.76 -6.48
CA ALA A 68 9.61 -2.25 -7.81
C ALA A 68 9.00 -3.32 -8.75
N THR A 69 8.81 -4.55 -8.27
CA THR A 69 8.23 -5.64 -9.06
C THR A 69 6.74 -5.37 -9.30
N ILE A 70 6.33 -5.43 -10.57
CA ILE A 70 4.93 -5.30 -10.99
C ILE A 70 4.49 -6.65 -11.52
N ASN A 71 3.47 -7.23 -10.87
CA ASN A 71 2.89 -8.48 -11.32
C ASN A 71 1.94 -8.24 -12.49
N GLN A 72 1.95 -9.15 -13.45
CA GLN A 72 0.99 -9.20 -14.54
C GLN A 72 -0.08 -10.23 -14.24
N ILE A 73 -1.34 -9.88 -14.55
CA ILE A 73 -2.45 -10.83 -14.61
C ILE A 73 -2.77 -11.05 -16.09
N ALA A 74 -2.72 -12.30 -16.54
CA ALA A 74 -2.96 -12.66 -17.93
C ALA A 74 -4.09 -13.68 -18.02
N PHE A 75 -4.89 -13.56 -19.08
CA PHE A 75 -5.99 -14.47 -19.42
C PHE A 75 -5.77 -15.03 -20.81
N SER A 76 -6.15 -16.30 -21.01
CA SER A 76 -6.16 -16.94 -22.33
C SER A 76 -7.54 -17.55 -22.55
N VAL A 77 -8.27 -17.01 -23.53
CA VAL A 77 -9.62 -17.47 -23.86
C VAL A 77 -9.52 -18.59 -24.88
N PRO A 78 -10.02 -19.81 -24.58
CA PRO A 78 -10.11 -20.88 -25.58
C PRO A 78 -11.02 -20.46 -26.72
N ALA A 79 -10.70 -20.85 -27.98
CA ALA A 79 -11.46 -20.44 -29.14
C ALA A 79 -12.95 -20.85 -29.08
N VAL A 80 -13.25 -21.97 -28.43
CA VAL A 80 -14.62 -22.48 -28.26
C VAL A 80 -15.45 -21.69 -27.25
N ASN A 81 -14.80 -20.84 -26.43
CA ASN A 81 -15.45 -20.06 -25.36
C ASN A 81 -15.55 -18.57 -25.69
N VAL A 82 -15.08 -18.11 -26.86
CA VAL A 82 -15.05 -16.65 -27.13
C VAL A 82 -16.46 -16.07 -27.07
N GLY A 83 -16.67 -15.16 -26.07
CA GLY A 83 -17.92 -14.39 -25.89
C GLY A 83 -19.13 -15.20 -25.41
N ASP A 84 -18.92 -16.38 -24.82
CA ASP A 84 -19.99 -17.28 -24.33
C ASP A 84 -20.40 -16.99 -22.88
N ALA A 85 -19.86 -15.93 -22.27
CA ALA A 85 -20.02 -15.55 -20.86
C ALA A 85 -19.47 -16.59 -19.86
N SER A 86 -18.67 -17.54 -20.29
CA SER A 86 -17.92 -18.40 -19.39
C SER A 86 -16.81 -17.56 -18.70
N VAL A 87 -16.73 -17.67 -17.38
CA VAL A 87 -15.72 -16.95 -16.63
C VAL A 87 -14.35 -17.60 -16.87
N ILE A 88 -13.41 -16.82 -17.37
CA ILE A 88 -12.05 -17.26 -17.67
C ILE A 88 -11.15 -16.96 -16.47
N ALA A 89 -10.57 -18.00 -15.89
CA ALA A 89 -9.54 -17.87 -14.88
C ALA A 89 -8.23 -17.33 -15.48
N ALA A 90 -7.45 -16.60 -14.70
CA ALA A 90 -6.13 -16.16 -15.15
C ALA A 90 -5.17 -17.36 -15.32
N THR A 91 -4.20 -17.18 -16.20
CA THR A 91 -3.20 -18.21 -16.52
C THR A 91 -2.35 -18.56 -15.30
N VAL A 92 -1.86 -19.79 -15.25
CA VAL A 92 -0.93 -20.26 -14.23
C VAL A 92 0.29 -19.33 -14.16
N GLY A 93 0.71 -18.98 -12.94
CA GLY A 93 1.82 -18.05 -12.69
C GLY A 93 1.47 -16.55 -12.76
N SER A 94 0.23 -16.18 -13.11
CA SER A 94 -0.25 -14.80 -13.05
C SER A 94 -0.44 -14.34 -11.60
N GLY A 95 0.10 -13.17 -11.24
CA GLY A 95 0.08 -12.65 -9.88
C GLY A 95 1.19 -13.26 -8.99
N ASP A 96 1.41 -12.72 -7.80
CA ASP A 96 2.42 -13.21 -6.87
C ASP A 96 2.03 -14.53 -6.18
N LEU A 97 0.74 -14.82 -6.12
CA LEU A 97 0.21 -16.08 -5.56
C LEU A 97 -0.23 -17.08 -6.65
N GLY A 98 -0.04 -16.72 -7.93
CA GLY A 98 -0.45 -17.53 -9.08
C GLY A 98 -1.94 -17.46 -9.39
N ASN A 99 -2.34 -17.96 -10.56
CA ASN A 99 -3.73 -18.10 -11.00
C ASN A 99 -4.56 -16.81 -10.88
N GLY A 100 -3.94 -15.65 -11.17
CA GLY A 100 -4.59 -14.33 -11.10
C GLY A 100 -4.78 -13.78 -9.69
N THR A 101 -4.15 -14.37 -8.68
CA THR A 101 -4.27 -13.93 -7.31
C THR A 101 -3.06 -13.09 -6.90
N VAL A 102 -3.32 -11.96 -6.25
CA VAL A 102 -2.30 -11.07 -5.71
C VAL A 102 -2.52 -10.77 -4.24
N THR A 103 -1.41 -10.58 -3.53
CA THR A 103 -1.41 -10.05 -2.17
C THR A 103 -1.63 -8.55 -2.21
N ALA A 104 -2.59 -8.04 -1.43
CA ALA A 104 -2.81 -6.62 -1.24
C ALA A 104 -2.72 -6.27 0.24
N LYS A 105 -2.03 -5.16 0.59
CA LYS A 105 -1.87 -4.73 1.98
C LYS A 105 -1.76 -3.22 2.10
N VAL A 106 -2.44 -2.66 3.10
CA VAL A 106 -2.30 -1.27 3.53
C VAL A 106 -2.03 -1.22 5.03
N VAL A 107 -1.01 -0.48 5.42
CA VAL A 107 -0.70 -0.16 6.82
C VAL A 107 -0.57 1.35 6.99
N SER A 108 -1.23 1.92 7.99
CA SER A 108 -1.21 3.35 8.30
C SER A 108 -1.39 3.57 9.80
N ASN A 109 -0.83 4.67 10.33
CA ASN A 109 -0.98 5.06 11.72
C ASN A 109 -1.52 6.49 11.93
N ASN A 110 -2.13 7.12 10.90
CA ASN A 110 -2.61 8.50 10.99
C ASN A 110 -4.07 8.68 10.55
N GLY A 111 -4.95 7.76 10.92
CA GLY A 111 -6.40 7.88 10.67
C GLY A 111 -6.84 7.28 9.33
N ASN A 112 -7.85 7.90 8.71
CA ASN A 112 -8.43 7.40 7.47
C ASN A 112 -7.41 7.40 6.32
N VAL A 113 -7.53 6.38 5.46
CA VAL A 113 -6.77 6.29 4.21
C VAL A 113 -7.75 6.30 3.05
N THR A 114 -7.56 7.23 2.10
CA THR A 114 -8.18 7.16 0.79
C THR A 114 -7.37 6.19 -0.05
N PHE A 115 -8.02 5.15 -0.54
CA PHE A 115 -7.39 4.13 -1.37
C PHE A 115 -8.08 4.08 -2.72
N SER A 116 -7.31 4.15 -3.80
CA SER A 116 -7.84 4.28 -5.16
C SER A 116 -7.20 3.30 -6.14
N SER A 117 -7.93 3.01 -7.21
CA SER A 117 -7.42 2.44 -8.47
C SER A 117 -7.66 3.42 -9.62
N ALA A 118 -6.73 3.53 -10.53
CA ALA A 118 -6.83 4.38 -11.72
C ALA A 118 -6.37 3.61 -12.96
N THR A 119 -7.08 3.79 -14.08
CA THR A 119 -6.74 3.28 -15.40
C THR A 119 -6.69 4.41 -16.42
N LEU A 120 -5.98 4.23 -17.52
CA LEU A 120 -5.89 5.23 -18.60
C LEU A 120 -7.03 5.10 -19.62
N GLY A 121 -7.75 3.98 -19.64
CA GLY A 121 -8.82 3.67 -20.60
C GLY A 121 -9.10 2.19 -20.59
N ALA A 122 -10.04 1.75 -21.43
CA ALA A 122 -10.26 0.32 -21.68
C ALA A 122 -8.97 -0.34 -22.23
N LEU A 123 -8.78 -1.62 -21.94
CA LEU A 123 -7.74 -2.42 -22.58
C LEU A 123 -7.93 -2.35 -24.11
N ASN A 124 -6.85 -2.18 -24.87
CA ASN A 124 -6.94 -2.15 -26.33
C ASN A 124 -5.94 -3.12 -26.97
N ASN A 125 -6.17 -3.46 -28.25
CA ASN A 125 -5.30 -4.35 -29.01
C ASN A 125 -4.34 -3.61 -29.96
N GLY A 126 -4.33 -2.28 -29.93
CA GLY A 126 -3.55 -1.45 -30.85
C GLY A 126 -4.13 -1.33 -32.27
N ALA A 127 -5.21 -2.06 -32.58
CA ALA A 127 -5.91 -2.04 -33.86
C ALA A 127 -7.27 -1.30 -33.82
N GLY A 128 -7.64 -0.75 -32.66
CA GLY A 128 -8.87 0.01 -32.46
C GLY A 128 -9.93 -0.71 -31.63
N ASP A 129 -9.78 -2.00 -31.38
CA ASP A 129 -10.72 -2.74 -30.55
C ASP A 129 -10.37 -2.65 -29.07
N THR A 130 -11.39 -2.76 -28.21
CA THR A 130 -11.22 -2.59 -26.76
C THR A 130 -11.97 -3.63 -25.95
N ILE A 131 -11.47 -3.91 -24.75
CA ILE A 131 -12.15 -4.66 -23.68
C ILE A 131 -12.23 -3.77 -22.45
N SER A 132 -13.45 -3.51 -21.98
CA SER A 132 -13.65 -2.70 -20.77
C SER A 132 -13.11 -3.40 -19.53
N TYR A 133 -12.55 -2.63 -18.59
CA TYR A 133 -12.20 -3.11 -17.26
C TYR A 133 -13.38 -3.65 -16.46
N ALA A 134 -14.62 -3.31 -16.83
CA ALA A 134 -15.82 -3.93 -16.27
C ALA A 134 -15.92 -5.45 -16.55
N GLN A 135 -15.16 -5.95 -17.54
CA GLN A 135 -15.03 -7.38 -17.79
C GLN A 135 -14.04 -8.10 -16.87
N ILE A 136 -13.31 -7.36 -16.04
CA ILE A 136 -12.37 -7.92 -15.05
C ILE A 136 -13.04 -7.92 -13.68
N ALA A 137 -13.55 -9.08 -13.28
CA ALA A 137 -14.10 -9.25 -11.94
C ALA A 137 -13.00 -9.50 -10.92
N THR A 138 -13.17 -8.98 -9.70
CA THR A 138 -12.24 -9.15 -8.59
C THR A 138 -12.95 -9.76 -7.39
N ALA A 139 -12.51 -10.95 -6.99
CA ALA A 139 -12.90 -11.57 -5.73
C ALA A 139 -11.91 -11.17 -4.61
N VAL A 140 -12.44 -10.80 -3.45
CA VAL A 140 -11.65 -10.38 -2.29
C VAL A 140 -11.80 -11.42 -1.19
N ALA A 141 -10.69 -12.00 -0.75
CA ALA A 141 -10.64 -12.92 0.37
C ALA A 141 -9.75 -12.37 1.49
N VAL A 142 -10.06 -12.68 2.74
CA VAL A 142 -9.19 -12.38 3.89
C VAL A 142 -7.85 -13.11 3.71
N ASN A 143 -6.78 -12.49 4.21
CA ASN A 143 -5.47 -13.12 4.29
C ASN A 143 -5.07 -13.32 5.77
N THR A 144 -4.49 -12.32 6.41
CA THR A 144 -4.10 -12.40 7.83
C THR A 144 -4.87 -11.42 8.71
N SER A 145 -5.35 -10.32 8.17
CA SER A 145 -6.13 -9.33 8.92
C SER A 145 -7.58 -9.79 9.13
N ALA A 146 -8.18 -9.41 10.26
CA ALA A 146 -9.59 -9.73 10.56
C ALA A 146 -10.58 -9.15 9.54
N THR A 147 -10.22 -8.04 8.88
CA THR A 147 -11.03 -7.39 7.84
C THR A 147 -10.21 -7.33 6.57
N ALA A 148 -10.72 -7.91 5.49
CA ALA A 148 -10.06 -7.86 4.19
C ALA A 148 -9.89 -6.43 3.68
N LEU A 149 -8.79 -6.17 2.99
CA LEU A 149 -8.60 -4.94 2.22
C LEU A 149 -9.51 -5.00 0.99
N ALA A 150 -10.57 -4.19 0.98
CA ALA A 150 -11.48 -4.08 -0.16
C ALA A 150 -10.72 -3.59 -1.40
N HIS A 151 -11.14 -4.07 -2.57
CA HIS A 151 -10.60 -3.64 -3.86
C HIS A 151 -11.40 -2.44 -4.39
N PRO A 152 -10.77 -1.30 -4.75
CA PRO A 152 -11.46 -0.22 -5.48
C PRO A 152 -11.91 -0.73 -6.84
N ALA A 153 -13.13 -0.42 -7.28
CA ALA A 153 -13.65 -0.88 -8.57
C ALA A 153 -12.73 -0.46 -9.73
N LEU A 154 -12.58 -1.31 -10.73
CA LEU A 154 -11.90 -0.93 -11.97
C LEU A 154 -12.89 -0.22 -12.90
N ALA A 155 -12.46 0.87 -13.54
CA ALA A 155 -13.26 1.64 -14.47
C ALA A 155 -12.37 2.21 -15.59
N ASP A 156 -12.90 2.25 -16.81
CA ASP A 156 -12.15 2.71 -17.99
C ASP A 156 -11.86 4.21 -17.91
N GLY A 157 -10.59 4.59 -17.95
CA GLY A 157 -10.14 5.98 -17.98
C GLY A 157 -10.53 6.78 -16.72
N ALA A 158 -10.76 6.12 -15.61
CA ALA A 158 -11.24 6.76 -14.40
C ALA A 158 -10.44 6.34 -13.16
N THR A 159 -10.56 7.16 -12.11
CA THR A 159 -10.08 6.85 -10.76
C THR A 159 -11.29 6.54 -9.88
N THR A 160 -11.29 5.38 -9.25
CA THR A 160 -12.28 5.00 -8.25
C THR A 160 -11.67 4.98 -6.87
N ASN A 161 -12.41 5.40 -5.86
CA ASN A 161 -11.92 5.55 -4.50
C ASN A 161 -12.74 4.75 -3.50
N ILE A 162 -12.08 4.24 -2.49
CA ILE A 162 -12.68 3.75 -1.24
C ILE A 162 -12.00 4.42 -0.05
N THR A 163 -12.72 4.57 1.05
CA THR A 163 -12.14 5.07 2.30
C THR A 163 -11.95 3.91 3.27
N LEU A 164 -10.73 3.71 3.71
CA LEU A 164 -10.39 2.78 4.78
C LEU A 164 -10.48 3.54 6.11
N ILE A 165 -11.38 3.08 6.99
CA ILE A 165 -11.60 3.67 8.31
C ILE A 165 -10.93 2.77 9.34
N PRO A 166 -10.14 3.30 10.28
CA PRO A 166 -9.61 2.54 11.41
C PRO A 166 -10.73 1.89 12.23
N ALA A 167 -10.55 0.65 12.65
CA ALA A 167 -11.49 -0.02 13.55
C ALA A 167 -11.47 0.59 14.95
N ALA A 168 -10.29 1.07 15.39
CA ALA A 168 -10.09 1.80 16.63
C ALA A 168 -8.86 2.70 16.52
N GLY A 169 -8.86 3.84 17.23
CA GLY A 169 -7.74 4.79 17.21
C GLY A 169 -7.48 5.38 15.83
N LYS A 170 -6.20 5.41 15.43
CA LYS A 170 -5.75 5.99 14.13
C LYS A 170 -4.99 4.98 13.27
N THR A 171 -5.02 3.69 13.61
CA THR A 171 -4.21 2.68 12.91
C THR A 171 -5.06 1.85 11.96
N ILE A 172 -4.53 1.59 10.78
CA ILE A 172 -5.07 0.66 9.78
C ILE A 172 -4.00 -0.39 9.51
N SER A 173 -4.39 -1.66 9.58
CA SER A 173 -3.61 -2.78 9.09
C SER A 173 -4.60 -3.76 8.46
N ARG A 174 -4.71 -3.71 7.12
CA ARG A 174 -5.59 -4.57 6.34
C ARG A 174 -4.81 -5.23 5.24
N ASP A 175 -5.06 -6.50 5.05
CA ASP A 175 -4.56 -7.26 3.90
C ASP A 175 -5.68 -8.11 3.29
N ALA A 176 -5.45 -8.58 2.08
CA ALA A 176 -6.36 -9.44 1.34
C ALA A 176 -5.61 -10.22 0.28
N LYS A 177 -6.26 -11.26 -0.23
CA LYS A 177 -5.96 -11.88 -1.52
C LYS A 177 -7.00 -11.39 -2.51
N TRP A 178 -6.57 -10.75 -3.60
CA TRP A 178 -7.43 -10.36 -4.70
C TRP A 178 -7.23 -11.32 -5.86
N THR A 179 -8.29 -11.99 -6.27
CA THR A 179 -8.28 -12.91 -7.41
C THR A 179 -9.07 -12.31 -8.56
N TYR A 180 -8.44 -12.20 -9.73
CA TYR A 180 -9.03 -11.62 -10.92
C TYR A 180 -9.48 -12.71 -11.88
N THR A 181 -10.65 -12.47 -12.51
CA THR A 181 -11.22 -13.30 -13.55
C THR A 181 -11.73 -12.43 -14.70
N TYR A 182 -11.72 -12.96 -15.92
CA TYR A 182 -12.29 -12.30 -17.09
C TYR A 182 -13.69 -12.85 -17.36
N LEU A 183 -14.69 -11.96 -17.44
CA LEU A 183 -16.10 -12.34 -17.55
C LEU A 183 -16.49 -12.86 -18.94
N ASN A 184 -15.74 -12.48 -19.98
CA ASN A 184 -15.91 -12.97 -21.35
C ASN A 184 -17.36 -12.87 -21.89
N SER A 185 -18.08 -11.80 -21.52
CA SER A 185 -19.52 -11.67 -21.76
C SER A 185 -19.88 -11.20 -23.18
N ALA A 186 -18.90 -10.92 -24.03
CA ALA A 186 -19.11 -10.47 -25.39
C ALA A 186 -18.04 -11.02 -26.36
N VAL A 187 -18.44 -11.28 -27.58
CA VAL A 187 -17.48 -11.59 -28.66
C VAL A 187 -16.67 -10.33 -28.97
N VAL A 188 -15.35 -10.43 -28.91
CA VAL A 188 -14.41 -9.36 -29.25
C VAL A 188 -13.52 -9.78 -30.42
N ALA A 189 -12.95 -8.81 -31.14
CA ALA A 189 -12.03 -9.09 -32.23
C ALA A 189 -10.80 -9.87 -31.76
N PRO A 190 -10.18 -10.70 -32.61
CA PRO A 190 -8.98 -11.41 -32.22
C PRO A 190 -7.82 -10.46 -31.98
N GLY A 191 -6.98 -10.77 -30.98
CA GLY A 191 -5.82 -9.95 -30.66
C GLY A 191 -5.35 -10.12 -29.23
N THR A 192 -4.26 -9.43 -28.90
CA THR A 192 -3.77 -9.29 -27.52
C THR A 192 -4.19 -7.92 -27.00
N TYR A 193 -4.99 -7.91 -25.94
CA TYR A 193 -5.47 -6.70 -25.29
C TYR A 193 -4.63 -6.42 -24.05
N GLY A 194 -4.01 -5.26 -24.01
CA GLY A 194 -3.10 -4.91 -22.93
C GLY A 194 -1.70 -5.53 -23.07
N GLY A 195 -0.97 -5.63 -21.98
CA GLY A 195 0.42 -6.12 -21.93
C GLY A 195 1.18 -5.53 -20.73
N VAL A 196 2.50 -5.48 -20.81
CA VAL A 196 3.32 -4.89 -19.75
C VAL A 196 3.42 -3.38 -19.97
N ASN A 197 2.63 -2.57 -19.26
CA ASN A 197 2.57 -1.11 -19.36
C ASN A 197 2.31 -0.59 -20.79
N THR A 198 1.44 -1.28 -21.51
CA THR A 198 1.06 -0.92 -22.87
C THR A 198 -0.46 -1.06 -23.04
N GLN A 199 -1.03 -0.44 -24.09
CA GLN A 199 -2.43 -0.64 -24.47
C GLN A 199 -3.42 -0.45 -23.30
N ASN A 200 -3.19 0.55 -22.44
CA ASN A 200 -3.96 0.89 -21.23
C ASN A 200 -4.01 -0.22 -20.18
N SER A 201 -3.12 -1.20 -20.19
CA SER A 201 -3.14 -2.36 -19.28
C SER A 201 -2.77 -2.02 -17.83
N ARG A 202 -2.18 -0.85 -17.57
CA ARG A 202 -1.70 -0.49 -16.23
C ARG A 202 -2.84 0.00 -15.35
N VAL A 203 -3.07 -0.71 -14.25
CA VAL A 203 -3.86 -0.19 -13.12
C VAL A 203 -2.90 0.38 -12.09
N THR A 204 -3.08 1.64 -11.72
CA THR A 204 -2.29 2.29 -10.68
C THR A 204 -3.10 2.37 -9.40
N TYR A 205 -2.59 1.77 -8.34
CA TYR A 205 -3.17 1.85 -7.00
C TYR A 205 -2.47 2.93 -6.19
N THR A 206 -3.25 3.74 -5.48
CA THR A 206 -2.71 4.82 -4.63
C THR A 206 -3.40 4.80 -3.28
N ALA A 207 -2.61 4.86 -2.22
CA ALA A 207 -3.08 5.11 -0.86
C ALA A 207 -2.63 6.49 -0.42
N SER A 208 -3.50 7.26 0.21
CA SER A 208 -3.18 8.59 0.76
C SER A 208 -3.83 8.79 2.13
N MET A 209 -3.16 9.51 3.01
CA MET A 209 -3.67 9.95 4.31
C MET A 209 -3.31 11.41 4.56
N LEU A 210 -4.09 12.11 5.37
CA LEU A 210 -3.86 13.51 5.75
C LEU A 210 -2.75 13.66 6.79
#